data_021fcd99a9ab37ff525219216585ceb5
#
_entry.id   021fcd99a9ab37ff525219216585ceb5
#
_cell.length_a   1.000
_cell.length_b   1.000
_cell.length_c   1.000
_cell.angle_alpha   90.00
_cell.angle_beta   90.00
_cell.angle_gamma   90.00
#
_symmetry.space_group_name_H-M   'P 1'
#
loop_
_entity.id
_entity.type
_entity.pdbx_description
1 polymer ?
#
loop_
_entity_poly.entity_id
_entity_poly.type
_entity_poly.pdbx_seq_one_letter_code
_entity_poly.pdbx_strand_id
1 'polypeptide(L)'
;MTAALASKKTSRFRTYWGIIAATLLALTGVLANKCVNVMYPDIAHDFSIPIGTTQWLMTGYMLANAITAATTAYLLNRITARKVELVAATAYIAGALCDALAINFPMLVIGRIVQGIAIGLAMPILWFLVFTQISHKKTGTVSGWIGAAIGVMCTVGPLYSGWACDRISWRLVFWTLVPAALVSLILGQLTIRNKPAGNRHPFSFSALTLLAIAFACLDVAVSATDSTSLSSLFWICLFAGLVALGCFIAVNNHGATRLFNLRLFAIPAISFAAVTYFLAEAVNVGMQAFLPTYAQYALGASALLGGLTIVPGSALGSVASVVAGKWADRSGFGKPIVTGTVLTLIGTASVVLLQPSLTVWLLLALYIFQRVGFDFVYQNTLSHASHLVSADETADVNAIFNVIGNYSGAIGSGILLSLFAFGRSATFGSALAKAFTGGRLAFVCGAVASVIMVITSILIFVTDKLHVSEERIAVSR
;
A
#
# COMPACT_ATOMS: atom_id res chain seq x y z
N MET A 1 17.98 35.53 30.13
CA MET A 1 18.41 34.99 28.82
C MET A 1 18.66 33.49 28.86
N THR A 2 19.30 32.94 29.88
CA THR A 2 19.57 31.49 30.06
C THR A 2 18.31 30.62 30.20
N ALA A 3 17.30 31.04 30.95
CA ALA A 3 16.04 30.28 31.11
C ALA A 3 15.21 30.16 29.79
N ALA A 4 15.19 31.20 28.96
CA ALA A 4 14.51 31.21 27.66
C ALA A 4 15.24 30.31 26.65
N LEU A 5 16.55 30.24 26.68
CA LEU A 5 17.37 29.35 25.86
C LEU A 5 17.21 27.89 26.29
N ALA A 6 17.15 27.59 27.58
CA ALA A 6 16.87 26.28 28.13
C ALA A 6 15.46 25.80 27.74
N SER A 7 14.45 26.65 27.88
CA SER A 7 13.06 26.35 27.47
C SER A 7 12.97 26.06 25.96
N LYS A 8 13.68 26.83 25.11
CA LYS A 8 13.70 26.64 23.65
C LYS A 8 14.42 25.34 23.24
N LYS A 9 15.49 24.95 23.98
CA LYS A 9 16.25 23.73 23.76
C LYS A 9 15.44 22.49 24.17
N THR A 10 14.76 22.54 25.31
CA THR A 10 13.87 21.48 25.80
C THR A 10 12.64 21.28 24.87
N SER A 11 12.12 22.38 24.33
CA SER A 11 11.02 22.36 23.35
C SER A 11 11.41 21.68 22.03
N ARG A 12 12.62 21.95 21.51
CA ARG A 12 13.13 21.29 20.29
C ARG A 12 13.41 19.80 20.51
N PHE A 13 14.01 19.44 21.63
CA PHE A 13 14.28 18.06 22.01
C PHE A 13 12.98 17.24 22.00
N ARG A 14 11.93 17.71 22.68
CA ARG A 14 10.62 17.04 22.71
C ARG A 14 10.01 16.88 21.32
N THR A 15 10.13 17.87 20.44
CA THR A 15 9.60 17.81 19.06
C THR A 15 10.24 16.66 18.26
N TYR A 16 11.56 16.56 18.25
CA TYR A 16 12.26 15.52 17.51
C TYR A 16 11.96 14.11 18.06
N TRP A 17 11.93 13.96 19.38
CA TRP A 17 11.60 12.67 19.99
C TRP A 17 10.14 12.25 19.75
N GLY A 18 9.21 13.20 19.69
CA GLY A 18 7.82 12.92 19.30
C GLY A 18 7.69 12.44 17.85
N ILE A 19 8.48 13.02 16.94
CA ILE A 19 8.52 12.57 15.55
C ILE A 19 9.20 11.19 15.45
N ILE A 20 10.29 10.95 16.21
CA ILE A 20 10.95 9.64 16.27
C ILE A 20 9.98 8.56 16.77
N ALA A 21 9.18 8.85 17.81
CA ALA A 21 8.18 7.93 18.32
C ALA A 21 7.15 7.57 17.24
N ALA A 22 6.54 8.56 16.60
CA ALA A 22 5.57 8.33 15.52
C ALA A 22 6.21 7.60 14.33
N THR A 23 7.47 7.92 13.97
CA THR A 23 8.22 7.23 12.92
C THR A 23 8.46 5.77 13.29
N LEU A 24 8.86 5.48 14.52
CA LEU A 24 9.11 4.11 14.97
C LEU A 24 7.83 3.25 14.85
N LEU A 25 6.67 3.78 15.28
CA LEU A 25 5.40 3.08 15.12
C LEU A 25 5.05 2.84 13.64
N ALA A 26 5.22 3.84 12.80
CA ALA A 26 4.99 3.72 11.37
C ALA A 26 5.91 2.66 10.72
N LEU A 27 7.20 2.65 11.10
CA LEU A 27 8.18 1.69 10.60
C LEU A 27 7.87 0.25 11.04
N THR A 28 7.38 0.03 12.26
CA THR A 28 6.95 -1.30 12.70
C THR A 28 5.79 -1.82 11.86
N GLY A 29 4.85 -0.96 11.49
CA GLY A 29 3.74 -1.31 10.61
C GLY A 29 4.18 -1.64 9.19
N VAL A 30 5.09 -0.83 8.62
CA VAL A 30 5.66 -1.12 7.30
C VAL A 30 6.42 -2.44 7.31
N LEU A 31 7.24 -2.68 8.34
CA LEU A 31 8.00 -3.91 8.50
C LEU A 31 7.07 -5.13 8.57
N ALA A 32 6.05 -5.09 9.46
CA ALA A 32 5.06 -6.17 9.59
C ALA A 32 4.38 -6.48 8.26
N ASN A 33 3.97 -5.43 7.53
CA ASN A 33 3.28 -5.59 6.26
C ASN A 33 4.17 -6.27 5.20
N LYS A 34 5.46 -5.94 5.16
CA LYS A 34 6.41 -6.55 4.21
C LYS A 34 6.83 -7.97 4.62
N CYS A 35 6.86 -8.26 5.92
CA CYS A 35 7.15 -9.59 6.43
C CYS A 35 6.07 -10.61 6.04
N VAL A 36 4.80 -10.25 6.13
CA VAL A 36 3.67 -11.19 5.91
C VAL A 36 3.67 -11.79 4.51
N ASN A 37 4.15 -11.07 3.50
CA ASN A 37 4.21 -11.55 2.12
C ASN A 37 5.04 -12.86 1.95
N VAL A 38 6.04 -13.06 2.80
CA VAL A 38 6.90 -14.26 2.76
C VAL A 38 6.34 -15.40 3.59
N MET A 39 5.51 -15.09 4.58
CA MET A 39 4.97 -16.06 5.56
C MET A 39 3.77 -16.86 5.06
N TYR A 40 3.15 -16.48 3.92
CA TYR A 40 1.91 -17.11 3.46
C TYR A 40 1.96 -18.63 3.37
N PRO A 41 3.02 -19.27 2.83
CA PRO A 41 3.12 -20.73 2.78
C PRO A 41 3.15 -21.39 4.16
N ASP A 42 3.94 -20.82 5.09
CA ASP A 42 4.07 -21.35 6.45
C ASP A 42 2.75 -21.23 7.23
N ILE A 43 2.08 -20.08 7.11
CA ILE A 43 0.76 -19.85 7.74
C ILE A 43 -0.30 -20.78 7.15
N ALA A 44 -0.30 -20.98 5.83
CA ALA A 44 -1.23 -21.90 5.16
C ALA A 44 -1.01 -23.34 5.63
N HIS A 45 0.24 -23.73 5.81
CA HIS A 45 0.61 -25.06 6.34
C HIS A 45 0.18 -25.23 7.80
N ASP A 46 0.55 -24.28 8.69
CA ASP A 46 0.26 -24.33 10.12
C ASP A 46 -1.24 -24.43 10.44
N PHE A 47 -2.05 -23.66 9.70
CA PHE A 47 -3.51 -23.66 9.91
C PHE A 47 -4.26 -24.61 8.96
N SER A 48 -3.57 -25.36 8.12
CA SER A 48 -4.14 -26.31 7.14
C SER A 48 -5.24 -25.66 6.27
N ILE A 49 -4.97 -24.43 5.79
CA ILE A 49 -5.88 -23.65 4.95
C ILE A 49 -5.37 -23.53 3.50
N PRO A 50 -6.25 -23.30 2.53
CA PRO A 50 -5.83 -22.98 1.16
C PRO A 50 -4.97 -21.72 1.12
N ILE A 51 -3.93 -21.71 0.25
CA ILE A 51 -3.03 -20.56 0.12
C ILE A 51 -3.78 -19.28 -0.29
N GLY A 52 -4.83 -19.39 -1.08
CA GLY A 52 -5.68 -18.24 -1.46
C GLY A 52 -6.34 -17.57 -0.26
N THR A 53 -6.63 -18.32 0.82
CA THR A 53 -7.24 -17.78 2.04
C THR A 53 -6.29 -16.83 2.77
N THR A 54 -4.96 -17.01 2.65
CA THR A 54 -3.97 -16.18 3.35
C THR A 54 -3.97 -14.72 2.89
N GLN A 55 -4.52 -14.43 1.71
CA GLN A 55 -4.70 -13.06 1.21
C GLN A 55 -5.43 -12.14 2.19
N TRP A 56 -6.35 -12.69 3.02
CA TRP A 56 -7.09 -11.93 4.02
C TRP A 56 -6.21 -11.19 5.02
N LEU A 57 -4.98 -11.68 5.25
CA LEU A 57 -3.99 -11.01 6.12
C LEU A 57 -3.55 -9.67 5.55
N MET A 58 -3.45 -9.57 4.23
CA MET A 58 -3.09 -8.32 3.55
C MET A 58 -4.33 -7.46 3.31
N THR A 59 -5.39 -8.05 2.77
CA THR A 59 -6.66 -7.37 2.44
C THR A 59 -7.28 -6.74 3.68
N GLY A 60 -7.45 -7.50 4.77
CA GLY A 60 -8.00 -6.99 6.02
C GLY A 60 -7.18 -5.84 6.62
N TYR A 61 -5.85 -5.98 6.59
CA TYR A 61 -4.93 -4.93 7.04
C TYR A 61 -5.05 -3.66 6.18
N MET A 62 -4.98 -3.77 4.85
CA MET A 62 -4.98 -2.61 3.95
C MET A 62 -6.32 -1.89 3.93
N LEU A 63 -7.43 -2.63 3.99
CA LEU A 63 -8.77 -2.07 4.08
C LEU A 63 -8.96 -1.29 5.39
N ALA A 64 -8.60 -1.89 6.52
CA ALA A 64 -8.65 -1.23 7.83
C ALA A 64 -7.76 0.02 7.88
N ASN A 65 -6.55 -0.06 7.29
CA ASN A 65 -5.64 1.07 7.16
C ASN A 65 -6.26 2.21 6.34
N ALA A 66 -6.81 1.92 5.15
CA ALA A 66 -7.42 2.92 4.28
C ALA A 66 -8.58 3.67 4.96
N ILE A 67 -9.51 2.93 5.58
CA ILE A 67 -10.67 3.49 6.28
C ILE A 67 -10.23 4.37 7.44
N THR A 68 -9.28 3.89 8.23
CA THR A 68 -8.80 4.62 9.42
C THR A 68 -7.96 5.83 9.04
N ALA A 69 -7.11 5.73 8.03
CA ALA A 69 -6.33 6.86 7.54
C ALA A 69 -7.23 8.01 7.05
N ALA A 70 -8.34 7.69 6.36
CA ALA A 70 -9.33 8.68 5.93
C ALA A 70 -10.00 9.40 7.11
N THR A 71 -10.17 8.74 8.26
CA THR A 71 -10.76 9.34 9.47
C THR A 71 -9.76 10.11 10.32
N THR A 72 -8.47 9.87 10.16
CA THR A 72 -7.44 10.40 11.07
C THR A 72 -7.34 11.93 11.03
N ALA A 73 -7.50 12.55 9.86
CA ALA A 73 -7.53 14.01 9.74
C ALA A 73 -8.67 14.62 10.59
N TYR A 74 -9.87 14.01 10.55
CA TYR A 74 -11.00 14.40 11.37
C TYR A 74 -10.73 14.21 12.88
N LEU A 75 -10.11 13.10 13.26
CA LEU A 75 -9.74 12.83 14.65
C LEU A 75 -8.73 13.85 15.18
N LEU A 76 -7.70 14.19 14.40
CA LEU A 76 -6.67 15.18 14.79
C LEU A 76 -7.25 16.59 14.94
N ASN A 77 -8.38 16.89 14.32
CA ASN A 77 -9.12 18.15 14.51
C ASN A 77 -9.95 18.19 15.79
N ARG A 78 -10.22 17.05 16.44
CA ARG A 78 -11.06 16.96 17.64
C ARG A 78 -10.32 16.50 18.89
N ILE A 79 -9.35 15.64 18.74
CA ILE A 79 -8.55 15.09 19.83
C ILE A 79 -7.07 15.35 19.58
N THR A 80 -6.29 15.35 20.66
CA THR A 80 -4.86 15.68 20.58
C THR A 80 -4.08 14.57 19.90
N ALA A 81 -3.05 14.92 19.12
CA ALA A 81 -2.16 13.97 18.46
C ALA A 81 -1.58 12.93 19.45
N ARG A 82 -1.33 13.33 20.71
CA ARG A 82 -0.86 12.44 21.77
C ARG A 82 -1.88 11.34 22.12
N LYS A 83 -3.19 11.65 22.15
CA LYS A 83 -4.24 10.65 22.41
C LYS A 83 -4.41 9.72 21.21
N VAL A 84 -4.33 10.26 19.98
CA VAL A 84 -4.44 9.44 18.76
C VAL A 84 -3.26 8.48 18.69
N GLU A 85 -2.03 8.93 19.01
CA GLU A 85 -0.84 8.07 19.07
C GLU A 85 -0.95 6.99 20.16
N LEU A 86 -1.50 7.33 21.35
CA LEU A 86 -1.77 6.36 22.40
C LEU A 86 -2.67 5.22 21.87
N VAL A 87 -3.78 5.57 21.22
CA VAL A 87 -4.70 4.59 20.63
C VAL A 87 -4.02 3.79 19.53
N ALA A 88 -3.25 4.44 18.65
CA ALA A 88 -2.53 3.77 17.59
C ALA A 88 -1.50 2.75 18.13
N ALA A 89 -0.66 3.17 19.07
CA ALA A 89 0.37 2.30 19.62
C ALA A 89 -0.22 1.15 20.45
N THR A 90 -1.24 1.40 21.27
CA THR A 90 -1.91 0.33 22.04
C THR A 90 -2.64 -0.65 21.14
N ALA A 91 -3.35 -0.18 20.12
CA ALA A 91 -3.98 -1.04 19.12
C ALA A 91 -2.94 -1.88 18.36
N TYR A 92 -1.81 -1.27 17.98
CA TYR A 92 -0.74 -2.00 17.29
C TYR A 92 -0.16 -3.13 18.16
N ILE A 93 0.13 -2.84 19.43
CA ILE A 93 0.62 -3.85 20.39
C ILE A 93 -0.41 -4.96 20.57
N ALA A 94 -1.69 -4.62 20.77
CA ALA A 94 -2.76 -5.61 20.92
C ALA A 94 -2.88 -6.50 19.66
N GLY A 95 -2.83 -5.91 18.45
CA GLY A 95 -2.84 -6.65 17.19
C GLY A 95 -1.63 -7.55 17.04
N ALA A 96 -0.42 -7.05 17.34
CA ALA A 96 0.81 -7.83 17.25
C ALA A 96 0.84 -9.01 18.24
N LEU A 97 0.32 -8.82 19.46
CA LEU A 97 0.15 -9.92 20.43
C LEU A 97 -0.91 -10.92 19.96
N CYS A 98 -2.01 -10.45 19.40
CA CYS A 98 -3.04 -11.32 18.83
C CYS A 98 -2.47 -12.19 17.70
N ASP A 99 -1.64 -11.61 16.82
CA ASP A 99 -0.97 -12.33 15.74
C ASP A 99 0.08 -13.33 16.27
N ALA A 100 0.89 -12.92 17.22
CA ALA A 100 1.93 -13.76 17.81
C ALA A 100 1.37 -14.97 18.55
N LEU A 101 0.21 -14.81 19.19
CA LEU A 101 -0.49 -15.83 19.98
C LEU A 101 -1.61 -16.55 19.21
N ALA A 102 -1.74 -16.30 17.90
CA ALA A 102 -2.85 -16.85 17.11
C ALA A 102 -2.88 -18.38 17.14
N ILE A 103 -4.01 -18.91 17.61
CA ILE A 103 -4.31 -20.36 17.68
C ILE A 103 -5.13 -20.84 16.48
N ASN A 104 -5.70 -19.90 15.72
CA ASN A 104 -6.45 -20.16 14.50
C ASN A 104 -6.32 -19.00 13.53
N PHE A 105 -6.64 -19.23 12.25
CA PHE A 105 -6.52 -18.23 11.20
C PHE A 105 -7.43 -16.98 11.40
N PRO A 106 -8.71 -17.10 11.83
CA PRO A 106 -9.54 -15.92 12.12
C PRO A 106 -8.93 -14.99 13.18
N MET A 107 -8.29 -15.53 14.21
CA MET A 107 -7.61 -14.72 15.23
C MET A 107 -6.45 -13.92 14.61
N LEU A 108 -5.68 -14.53 13.71
CA LEU A 108 -4.62 -13.87 12.97
C LEU A 108 -5.15 -12.74 12.08
N VAL A 109 -6.27 -12.98 11.38
CA VAL A 109 -6.93 -11.93 10.56
C VAL A 109 -7.40 -10.75 11.41
N ILE A 110 -8.00 -11.02 12.58
CA ILE A 110 -8.41 -9.97 13.52
C ILE A 110 -7.22 -9.14 13.99
N GLY A 111 -6.11 -9.80 14.38
CA GLY A 111 -4.88 -9.12 14.76
C GLY A 111 -4.36 -8.21 13.65
N ARG A 112 -4.37 -8.69 12.39
CA ARG A 112 -3.99 -7.90 11.20
C ARG A 112 -4.91 -6.71 10.95
N ILE A 113 -6.22 -6.85 11.12
CA ILE A 113 -7.19 -5.75 11.02
C ILE A 113 -6.88 -4.69 12.08
N VAL A 114 -6.64 -5.10 13.32
CA VAL A 114 -6.30 -4.18 14.43
C VAL A 114 -4.96 -3.46 14.16
N GLN A 115 -3.96 -4.15 13.62
CA GLN A 115 -2.71 -3.50 13.17
C GLN A 115 -2.97 -2.51 12.02
N GLY A 116 -3.86 -2.84 11.07
CA GLY A 116 -4.27 -1.95 9.98
C GLY A 116 -4.89 -0.64 10.51
N ILE A 117 -5.80 -0.74 11.48
CA ILE A 117 -6.36 0.41 12.19
C ILE A 117 -5.25 1.26 12.84
N ALA A 118 -4.33 0.61 13.53
CA ALA A 118 -3.23 1.29 14.22
C ALA A 118 -2.35 2.10 13.25
N ILE A 119 -1.98 1.53 12.11
CA ILE A 119 -1.12 2.20 11.13
C ILE A 119 -1.87 3.27 10.34
N GLY A 120 -3.18 3.07 10.11
CA GLY A 120 -4.07 4.11 9.57
C GLY A 120 -4.13 5.36 10.44
N LEU A 121 -3.90 5.24 11.75
CA LEU A 121 -3.70 6.38 12.66
C LEU A 121 -2.24 6.90 12.62
N ALA A 122 -1.26 6.00 12.68
CA ALA A 122 0.14 6.33 12.90
C ALA A 122 0.78 7.11 11.74
N MET A 123 0.52 6.72 10.49
CA MET A 123 1.10 7.39 9.32
C MET A 123 0.65 8.85 9.18
N PRO A 124 -0.65 9.18 9.24
CA PRO A 124 -1.07 10.57 9.21
C PRO A 124 -0.58 11.38 10.42
N ILE A 125 -0.49 10.80 11.62
CA ILE A 125 0.08 11.48 12.81
C ILE A 125 1.55 11.84 12.54
N LEU A 126 2.34 10.94 12.01
CA LEU A 126 3.72 11.17 11.66
C LEU A 126 3.86 12.42 10.74
N TRP A 127 3.14 12.45 9.65
CA TRP A 127 3.17 13.57 8.71
C TRP A 127 2.62 14.86 9.32
N PHE A 128 1.55 14.76 10.11
CA PHE A 128 1.02 15.91 10.85
C PHE A 128 2.08 16.53 11.78
N LEU A 129 2.82 15.72 12.54
CA LEU A 129 3.88 16.21 13.42
C LEU A 129 5.03 16.83 12.62
N VAL A 130 5.43 16.21 11.51
CA VAL A 130 6.49 16.74 10.63
C VAL A 130 6.11 18.10 10.07
N PHE A 131 4.93 18.22 9.46
CA PHE A 131 4.52 19.46 8.79
C PHE A 131 4.14 20.59 9.76
N THR A 132 3.67 20.27 10.98
CA THR A 132 3.26 21.30 11.95
C THR A 132 4.36 21.70 12.93
N GLN A 133 5.36 20.85 13.16
CA GLN A 133 6.36 21.10 14.22
C GLN A 133 7.77 21.33 13.69
N ILE A 134 8.07 20.98 12.44
CA ILE A 134 9.36 21.22 11.80
C ILE A 134 9.28 22.50 10.95
N SER A 135 10.34 23.29 10.95
CA SER A 135 10.39 24.48 10.09
C SER A 135 10.43 24.10 8.61
N HIS A 136 9.75 24.85 7.75
CA HIS A 136 9.69 24.61 6.31
C HIS A 136 11.06 24.35 5.65
N LYS A 137 12.12 25.04 6.12
CA LYS A 137 13.50 24.84 5.63
C LYS A 137 14.09 23.46 5.92
N LYS A 138 13.56 22.71 6.89
CA LYS A 138 14.05 21.38 7.32
C LYS A 138 13.06 20.25 7.04
N THR A 139 11.84 20.57 6.66
CA THR A 139 10.79 19.57 6.41
C THR A 139 11.22 18.56 5.35
N GLY A 140 11.79 19.04 4.23
CA GLY A 140 12.29 18.16 3.17
C GLY A 140 13.38 17.18 3.65
N THR A 141 14.35 17.67 4.45
CA THR A 141 15.40 16.81 5.00
C THR A 141 14.83 15.74 5.94
N VAL A 142 13.91 16.13 6.85
CA VAL A 142 13.30 15.19 7.80
C VAL A 142 12.44 14.17 7.06
N SER A 143 11.62 14.60 6.11
CA SER A 143 10.82 13.71 5.27
C SER A 143 11.69 12.76 4.45
N GLY A 144 12.83 13.22 3.94
CA GLY A 144 13.80 12.39 3.23
C GLY A 144 14.37 11.28 4.11
N TRP A 145 14.74 11.57 5.37
CA TRP A 145 15.20 10.56 6.32
C TRP A 145 14.12 9.53 6.68
N ILE A 146 12.88 9.98 6.87
CA ILE A 146 11.73 9.10 7.12
C ILE A 146 11.51 8.19 5.91
N GLY A 147 11.51 8.75 4.69
CA GLY A 147 11.36 7.98 3.46
C GLY A 147 12.47 6.94 3.27
N ALA A 148 13.73 7.30 3.57
CA ALA A 148 14.85 6.36 3.56
C ALA A 148 14.67 5.22 4.58
N ALA A 149 14.22 5.54 5.80
CA ALA A 149 13.94 4.53 6.82
C ALA A 149 12.81 3.57 6.38
N ILE A 150 11.74 4.08 5.77
CA ILE A 150 10.66 3.26 5.19
C ILE A 150 11.23 2.35 4.10
N GLY A 151 12.07 2.87 3.20
CA GLY A 151 12.72 2.07 2.15
C GLY A 151 13.58 0.92 2.70
N VAL A 152 14.31 1.17 3.79
CA VAL A 152 15.07 0.13 4.52
C VAL A 152 14.13 -0.94 5.06
N MET A 153 13.01 -0.58 5.69
CA MET A 153 12.03 -1.56 6.20
C MET A 153 11.41 -2.40 5.08
N CYS A 154 11.16 -1.80 3.92
CA CYS A 154 10.67 -2.53 2.76
C CYS A 154 11.66 -3.59 2.25
N THR A 155 12.95 -3.35 2.41
CA THR A 155 14.03 -4.26 2.00
C THR A 155 14.32 -5.32 3.06
N VAL A 156 14.40 -4.90 4.33
CA VAL A 156 14.74 -5.78 5.46
C VAL A 156 13.57 -6.72 5.82
N GLY A 157 12.33 -6.29 5.66
CA GLY A 157 11.15 -7.07 6.03
C GLY A 157 11.13 -8.49 5.46
N PRO A 158 11.18 -8.67 4.13
CA PRO A 158 11.18 -9.99 3.51
C PRO A 158 12.37 -10.87 3.91
N LEU A 159 13.55 -10.27 4.10
CA LEU A 159 14.74 -11.01 4.57
C LEU A 159 14.57 -11.50 6.00
N TYR A 160 14.12 -10.61 6.87
CA TYR A 160 13.91 -10.92 8.27
C TYR A 160 12.83 -12.00 8.45
N SER A 161 11.69 -11.87 7.77
CA SER A 161 10.63 -12.87 7.86
C SER A 161 11.02 -14.20 7.25
N GLY A 162 11.73 -14.19 6.12
CA GLY A 162 12.24 -15.41 5.51
C GLY A 162 13.21 -16.16 6.43
N TRP A 163 14.14 -15.42 7.06
CA TRP A 163 15.04 -16.01 8.05
C TRP A 163 14.28 -16.55 9.27
N ALA A 164 13.28 -15.81 9.76
CA ALA A 164 12.49 -16.21 10.92
C ALA A 164 11.67 -17.48 10.63
N CYS A 165 11.05 -17.57 9.46
CA CYS A 165 10.30 -18.74 9.00
C CYS A 165 11.22 -19.98 8.88
N ASP A 166 12.37 -19.83 8.21
CA ASP A 166 13.30 -20.94 7.96
C ASP A 166 13.96 -21.46 9.25
N ARG A 167 14.14 -20.62 10.29
CA ARG A 167 14.94 -20.97 11.48
C ARG A 167 14.14 -21.19 12.75
N ILE A 168 13.00 -20.51 12.90
CA ILE A 168 12.28 -20.47 14.18
C ILE A 168 10.76 -20.63 13.95
N SER A 169 10.08 -19.56 13.54
CA SER A 169 8.64 -19.53 13.25
C SER A 169 8.25 -18.14 12.74
N TRP A 170 7.24 -18.07 11.90
CA TRP A 170 6.62 -16.81 11.48
C TRP A 170 6.11 -15.97 12.66
N ARG A 171 5.73 -16.59 13.78
CA ARG A 171 5.26 -15.91 15.00
C ARG A 171 6.30 -15.00 15.62
N LEU A 172 7.60 -15.32 15.46
CA LEU A 172 8.71 -14.52 15.98
C LEU A 172 8.66 -13.09 15.47
N VAL A 173 8.26 -12.89 14.23
CA VAL A 173 8.18 -11.56 13.62
C VAL A 173 7.25 -10.66 14.43
N PHE A 174 6.07 -11.15 14.78
CA PHE A 174 5.11 -10.35 15.57
C PHE A 174 5.59 -10.10 16.98
N TRP A 175 6.24 -11.07 17.63
CA TRP A 175 6.86 -10.89 18.95
C TRP A 175 7.92 -9.80 18.97
N THR A 176 8.76 -9.69 17.93
CA THR A 176 9.83 -8.68 17.87
C THR A 176 9.31 -7.27 17.59
N LEU A 177 8.11 -7.14 17.05
CA LEU A 177 7.48 -5.84 16.83
C LEU A 177 6.91 -5.21 18.11
N VAL A 178 6.52 -6.03 19.09
CA VAL A 178 5.94 -5.57 20.37
C VAL A 178 6.89 -4.65 21.14
N PRO A 179 8.16 -5.00 21.39
CA PRO A 179 9.09 -4.11 22.08
C PRO A 179 9.28 -2.75 21.36
N ALA A 180 9.38 -2.76 20.03
CA ALA A 180 9.53 -1.53 19.27
C ALA A 180 8.29 -0.62 19.39
N ALA A 181 7.08 -1.21 19.34
CA ALA A 181 5.83 -0.48 19.54
C ALA A 181 5.69 0.04 20.99
N LEU A 182 6.15 -0.70 22.00
CA LEU A 182 6.19 -0.25 23.39
C LEU A 182 7.13 0.95 23.57
N VAL A 183 8.31 0.92 22.95
CA VAL A 183 9.22 2.07 22.95
C VAL A 183 8.57 3.28 22.29
N SER A 184 7.89 3.10 21.15
CA SER A 184 7.14 4.16 20.49
C SER A 184 6.07 4.74 21.42
N LEU A 185 5.26 3.89 22.05
CA LEU A 185 4.23 4.29 23.01
C LEU A 185 4.79 5.15 24.14
N ILE A 186 5.83 4.68 24.81
CA ILE A 186 6.45 5.40 25.94
C ILE A 186 6.99 6.75 25.47
N LEU A 187 7.78 6.76 24.39
CA LEU A 187 8.36 7.99 23.85
C LEU A 187 7.27 8.97 23.39
N GLY A 188 6.25 8.48 22.71
CA GLY A 188 5.14 9.30 22.24
C GLY A 188 4.38 9.96 23.38
N GLN A 189 4.06 9.21 24.43
CA GLN A 189 3.36 9.74 25.60
C GLN A 189 4.20 10.75 26.40
N LEU A 190 5.54 10.64 26.39
CA LEU A 190 6.42 11.58 27.06
C LEU A 190 6.70 12.85 26.25
N THR A 191 6.68 12.77 24.92
CA THR A 191 7.25 13.81 24.07
C THR A 191 6.22 14.52 23.17
N ILE A 192 5.16 13.84 22.71
CA ILE A 192 4.14 14.46 21.84
C ILE A 192 3.32 15.48 22.65
N ARG A 193 3.22 16.68 22.11
CA ARG A 193 2.53 17.79 22.79
C ARG A 193 1.03 17.63 22.70
N ASN A 194 0.38 17.96 23.79
CA ASN A 194 -1.08 17.86 23.97
C ASN A 194 -1.78 19.15 23.47
N LYS A 195 -1.52 19.53 22.19
CA LYS A 195 -2.22 20.66 21.58
C LYS A 195 -3.40 20.14 20.74
N PRO A 196 -4.63 20.62 20.95
CA PRO A 196 -5.73 20.30 20.06
C PRO A 196 -5.48 20.96 18.70
N ALA A 197 -5.81 20.27 17.62
CA ALA A 197 -5.87 20.85 16.29
C ALA A 197 -7.13 21.74 16.19
N GLY A 198 -7.05 22.84 15.45
CA GLY A 198 -7.93 23.99 15.68
C GLY A 198 -9.27 24.03 14.97
N ASN A 199 -9.53 23.46 13.80
CA ASN A 199 -10.76 23.70 13.04
C ASN A 199 -11.65 22.46 12.95
N ARG A 200 -12.91 22.58 13.42
CA ARG A 200 -13.93 21.52 13.32
C ARG A 200 -14.55 21.52 11.93
N HIS A 201 -13.91 20.85 10.97
CA HIS A 201 -14.57 20.58 9.69
C HIS A 201 -15.60 19.46 9.84
N PRO A 202 -16.75 19.57 9.19
CA PRO A 202 -17.74 18.49 9.14
C PRO A 202 -17.17 17.29 8.36
N PHE A 203 -17.54 16.07 8.77
CA PHE A 203 -17.06 14.82 8.17
C PHE A 203 -18.23 13.91 7.82
N SER A 204 -18.21 13.31 6.65
CA SER A 204 -19.27 12.42 6.18
C SER A 204 -19.02 10.96 6.61
N PHE A 205 -19.49 10.57 7.80
CA PHE A 205 -19.40 9.18 8.25
C PHE A 205 -20.21 8.23 7.37
N SER A 206 -21.35 8.67 6.84
CA SER A 206 -22.17 7.84 5.95
C SER A 206 -21.45 7.51 4.65
N ALA A 207 -20.78 8.49 4.02
CA ALA A 207 -19.97 8.25 2.84
C ALA A 207 -18.80 7.29 3.13
N LEU A 208 -18.10 7.47 4.26
CA LEU A 208 -17.02 6.57 4.67
C LEU A 208 -17.51 5.14 4.89
N THR A 209 -18.64 4.97 5.60
CA THR A 209 -19.20 3.65 5.88
C THR A 209 -19.62 2.93 4.60
N LEU A 210 -20.25 3.65 3.65
CA LEU A 210 -20.62 3.08 2.36
C LEU A 210 -19.39 2.67 1.54
N LEU A 211 -18.36 3.48 1.55
CA LEU A 211 -17.08 3.14 0.88
C LEU A 211 -16.41 1.91 1.51
N ALA A 212 -16.42 1.83 2.83
CA ALA A 212 -15.88 0.67 3.56
C ALA A 212 -16.65 -0.62 3.25
N ILE A 213 -17.99 -0.55 3.22
CA ILE A 213 -18.85 -1.68 2.84
C ILE A 213 -18.61 -2.08 1.39
N ALA A 214 -18.49 -1.10 0.47
CA ALA A 214 -18.22 -1.37 -0.94
C ALA A 214 -16.91 -2.15 -1.10
N PHE A 215 -15.84 -1.67 -0.49
CA PHE A 215 -14.52 -2.31 -0.57
C PHE A 215 -14.52 -3.69 0.09
N ALA A 216 -15.10 -3.84 1.27
CA ALA A 216 -15.20 -5.12 1.95
C ALA A 216 -15.98 -6.15 1.11
N CYS A 217 -17.12 -5.77 0.53
CA CYS A 217 -17.91 -6.66 -0.31
C CYS A 217 -17.15 -7.07 -1.59
N LEU A 218 -16.45 -6.14 -2.26
CA LEU A 218 -15.66 -6.45 -3.44
C LEU A 218 -14.47 -7.36 -3.12
N ASP A 219 -13.81 -7.19 -1.98
CA ASP A 219 -12.72 -8.06 -1.53
C ASP A 219 -13.25 -9.47 -1.17
N VAL A 220 -14.42 -9.56 -0.53
CA VAL A 220 -15.09 -10.87 -0.29
C VAL A 220 -15.43 -11.54 -1.61
N ALA A 221 -15.92 -10.79 -2.61
CA ALA A 221 -16.19 -11.35 -3.94
C ALA A 221 -14.94 -11.96 -4.56
N VAL A 222 -13.81 -11.23 -4.56
CA VAL A 222 -12.53 -11.76 -5.07
C VAL A 222 -12.10 -13.02 -4.32
N SER A 223 -12.31 -13.07 -3.00
CA SER A 223 -11.94 -14.22 -2.16
C SER A 223 -12.87 -15.42 -2.32
N ALA A 224 -14.12 -15.19 -2.75
CA ALA A 224 -15.15 -16.23 -2.91
C ALA A 224 -15.06 -16.96 -4.26
N THR A 225 -13.99 -16.77 -5.04
CA THR A 225 -13.71 -17.53 -6.25
C THR A 225 -13.18 -18.91 -5.87
N ASP A 226 -14.09 -19.84 -5.63
CA ASP A 226 -13.75 -21.24 -5.39
C ASP A 226 -13.31 -21.94 -6.69
N SER A 227 -12.53 -23.01 -6.52
CA SER A 227 -11.76 -23.70 -7.54
C SER A 227 -12.56 -24.32 -8.71
N THR A 228 -13.89 -24.34 -8.66
CA THR A 228 -14.70 -25.02 -9.69
C THR A 228 -15.91 -24.23 -10.21
N SER A 229 -16.36 -23.21 -9.49
CA SER A 229 -17.47 -22.34 -9.94
C SER A 229 -17.44 -21.00 -9.20
N LEU A 230 -17.90 -19.94 -9.88
CA LEU A 230 -18.20 -18.68 -9.21
C LEU A 230 -19.37 -18.92 -8.26
N SER A 231 -19.10 -18.94 -6.97
CA SER A 231 -20.09 -19.21 -5.93
C SER A 231 -21.21 -18.15 -5.94
N SER A 232 -22.40 -18.48 -5.44
CA SER A 232 -23.47 -17.49 -5.24
C SER A 232 -22.99 -16.31 -4.37
N LEU A 233 -22.08 -16.58 -3.43
CA LEU A 233 -21.45 -15.56 -2.59
C LEU A 233 -20.66 -14.54 -3.44
N PHE A 234 -19.93 -14.97 -4.48
CA PHE A 234 -19.25 -14.07 -5.41
C PHE A 234 -20.22 -13.03 -5.99
N TRP A 235 -21.33 -13.50 -6.59
CA TRP A 235 -22.29 -12.62 -7.23
C TRP A 235 -23.03 -11.70 -6.26
N ILE A 236 -23.41 -12.22 -5.09
CA ILE A 236 -24.04 -11.42 -4.03
C ILE A 236 -23.11 -10.32 -3.56
N CYS A 237 -21.87 -10.64 -3.24
CA CYS A 237 -20.90 -9.67 -2.75
C CYS A 237 -20.47 -8.68 -3.84
N LEU A 238 -20.31 -9.12 -5.08
CA LEU A 238 -20.06 -8.23 -6.22
C LEU A 238 -21.18 -7.20 -6.40
N PHE A 239 -22.43 -7.68 -6.42
CA PHE A 239 -23.60 -6.80 -6.56
C PHE A 239 -23.74 -5.85 -5.38
N ALA A 240 -23.63 -6.36 -4.15
CA ALA A 240 -23.69 -5.53 -2.92
C ALA A 240 -22.57 -4.47 -2.92
N GLY A 241 -21.37 -4.83 -3.31
CA GLY A 241 -20.24 -3.90 -3.41
C GLY A 241 -20.46 -2.80 -4.44
N LEU A 242 -20.98 -3.14 -5.63
CA LEU A 242 -21.30 -2.16 -6.66
C LEU A 242 -22.45 -1.23 -6.25
N VAL A 243 -23.50 -1.77 -5.59
CA VAL A 243 -24.59 -0.96 -5.04
C VAL A 243 -24.08 -0.02 -3.96
N ALA A 244 -23.28 -0.51 -3.01
CA ALA A 244 -22.70 0.32 -1.97
C ALA A 244 -21.79 1.43 -2.53
N LEU A 245 -21.02 1.14 -3.60
CA LEU A 245 -20.22 2.14 -4.31
C LEU A 245 -21.08 3.20 -4.99
N GLY A 246 -22.18 2.79 -5.64
CA GLY A 246 -23.16 3.72 -6.21
C GLY A 246 -23.81 4.60 -5.15
N CYS A 247 -24.22 4.03 -4.01
CA CYS A 247 -24.74 4.78 -2.87
C CYS A 247 -23.69 5.74 -2.28
N PHE A 248 -22.43 5.31 -2.19
CA PHE A 248 -21.32 6.18 -1.78
C PHE A 248 -21.21 7.40 -2.70
N ILE A 249 -21.18 7.19 -4.03
CA ILE A 249 -21.09 8.27 -5.01
C ILE A 249 -22.28 9.24 -4.85
N ALA A 250 -23.49 8.72 -4.71
CA ALA A 250 -24.71 9.51 -4.51
C ALA A 250 -24.64 10.34 -3.22
N VAL A 251 -24.34 9.71 -2.07
CA VAL A 251 -24.23 10.39 -0.77
C VAL A 251 -23.09 11.40 -0.76
N ASN A 252 -21.95 11.07 -1.36
CA ASN A 252 -20.80 11.97 -1.42
C ASN A 252 -21.07 13.22 -2.29
N ASN A 253 -21.82 13.07 -3.40
CA ASN A 253 -22.10 14.20 -4.32
C ASN A 253 -23.27 15.09 -3.86
N HIS A 254 -24.29 14.53 -3.21
CA HIS A 254 -25.51 15.24 -2.81
C HIS A 254 -25.58 15.51 -1.30
N GLY A 255 -24.69 14.94 -0.50
CA GLY A 255 -24.67 15.12 0.96
C GLY A 255 -24.23 16.54 1.35
N ALA A 256 -24.63 16.96 2.56
CA ALA A 256 -24.24 18.24 3.15
C ALA A 256 -22.70 18.35 3.35
N THR A 257 -22.02 17.21 3.47
CA THR A 257 -20.56 17.14 3.63
C THR A 257 -20.02 16.08 2.68
N ARG A 258 -18.99 16.46 1.95
CA ARG A 258 -18.29 15.56 1.01
C ARG A 258 -17.09 14.91 1.69
N LEU A 259 -16.83 13.65 1.39
CA LEU A 259 -15.60 12.96 1.80
C LEU A 259 -14.47 13.32 0.83
N PHE A 260 -14.76 13.31 -0.49
CA PHE A 260 -13.84 13.63 -1.57
C PHE A 260 -14.54 14.44 -2.67
N ASN A 261 -13.79 15.27 -3.40
CA ASN A 261 -14.27 15.95 -4.60
C ASN A 261 -14.20 15.01 -5.81
N LEU A 262 -15.23 14.18 -6.03
CA LEU A 262 -15.26 13.24 -7.17
C LEU A 262 -15.38 13.92 -8.54
N ARG A 263 -15.69 15.24 -8.59
CA ARG A 263 -15.71 15.98 -9.86
C ARG A 263 -14.34 16.07 -10.53
N LEU A 264 -13.27 15.83 -9.77
CA LEU A 264 -11.91 15.75 -10.30
C LEU A 264 -11.75 14.69 -11.39
N PHE A 265 -12.52 13.59 -11.31
CA PHE A 265 -12.54 12.57 -12.35
C PHE A 265 -13.19 13.03 -13.68
N ALA A 266 -13.83 14.19 -13.72
CA ALA A 266 -14.27 14.80 -14.99
C ALA A 266 -13.08 15.30 -15.84
N ILE A 267 -11.91 15.48 -15.23
CA ILE A 267 -10.66 15.81 -15.94
C ILE A 267 -10.08 14.48 -16.47
N PRO A 268 -10.03 14.26 -17.81
CA PRO A 268 -9.61 12.98 -18.37
C PRO A 268 -8.21 12.54 -17.94
N ALA A 269 -7.27 13.48 -17.84
CA ALA A 269 -5.91 13.19 -17.40
C ALA A 269 -5.86 12.66 -15.95
N ILE A 270 -6.71 13.15 -15.04
CA ILE A 270 -6.82 12.64 -13.66
C ILE A 270 -7.43 11.24 -13.66
N SER A 271 -8.44 10.98 -14.49
CA SER A 271 -9.06 9.66 -14.61
C SER A 271 -8.07 8.62 -15.13
N PHE A 272 -7.31 8.93 -16.18
CA PHE A 272 -6.26 8.04 -16.68
C PHE A 272 -5.13 7.86 -15.65
N ALA A 273 -4.75 8.91 -14.95
CA ALA A 273 -3.78 8.85 -13.86
C ALA A 273 -4.26 7.93 -12.73
N ALA A 274 -5.52 8.02 -12.32
CA ALA A 274 -6.10 7.16 -11.29
C ALA A 274 -6.12 5.69 -11.70
N VAL A 275 -6.47 5.37 -12.95
CA VAL A 275 -6.43 3.99 -13.48
C VAL A 275 -4.99 3.48 -13.54
N THR A 276 -4.05 4.29 -14.06
CA THR A 276 -2.63 3.92 -14.10
C THR A 276 -2.08 3.65 -12.70
N TYR A 277 -2.39 4.51 -11.74
CA TYR A 277 -1.97 4.39 -10.35
C TYR A 277 -2.58 3.16 -9.66
N PHE A 278 -3.87 2.91 -9.87
CA PHE A 278 -4.56 1.72 -9.37
C PHE A 278 -3.89 0.42 -9.86
N LEU A 279 -3.69 0.30 -11.17
CA LEU A 279 -3.08 -0.89 -11.76
C LEU A 279 -1.61 -1.06 -11.34
N ALA A 280 -0.88 0.05 -11.25
CA ALA A 280 0.52 0.02 -10.80
C ALA A 280 0.66 -0.55 -9.39
N GLU A 281 -0.16 -0.06 -8.44
CA GLU A 281 -0.13 -0.54 -7.06
C GLU A 281 -0.69 -1.96 -6.94
N ALA A 282 -1.75 -2.30 -7.68
CA ALA A 282 -2.30 -3.66 -7.70
C ALA A 282 -1.26 -4.68 -8.17
N VAL A 283 -0.56 -4.40 -9.27
CA VAL A 283 0.52 -5.27 -9.77
C VAL A 283 1.70 -5.31 -8.80
N ASN A 284 2.10 -4.17 -8.23
CA ASN A 284 3.23 -4.07 -7.32
C ASN A 284 3.00 -4.88 -6.03
N VAL A 285 1.90 -4.61 -5.31
CA VAL A 285 1.58 -5.31 -4.05
C VAL A 285 1.23 -6.76 -4.32
N GLY A 286 0.48 -7.02 -5.38
CA GLY A 286 0.15 -8.38 -5.81
C GLY A 286 1.39 -9.21 -6.08
N MET A 287 2.36 -8.71 -6.85
CA MET A 287 3.61 -9.42 -7.11
C MET A 287 4.48 -9.57 -5.86
N GLN A 288 4.53 -8.58 -4.97
CA GLN A 288 5.25 -8.71 -3.69
C GLN A 288 4.68 -9.83 -2.80
N ALA A 289 3.37 -10.05 -2.82
CA ALA A 289 2.72 -11.14 -2.09
C ALA A 289 2.90 -12.49 -2.80
N PHE A 290 2.81 -12.49 -4.13
CA PHE A 290 2.76 -13.70 -4.93
C PHE A 290 4.14 -14.31 -5.23
N LEU A 291 5.17 -13.50 -5.55
CA LEU A 291 6.48 -14.02 -5.97
C LEU A 291 7.18 -14.89 -4.93
N PRO A 292 7.25 -14.50 -3.64
CA PRO A 292 7.82 -15.37 -2.61
C PRO A 292 7.05 -16.70 -2.48
N THR A 293 5.71 -16.65 -2.57
CA THR A 293 4.85 -17.82 -2.55
C THR A 293 5.11 -18.73 -3.75
N TYR A 294 5.17 -18.17 -4.95
CA TYR A 294 5.48 -18.93 -6.16
C TYR A 294 6.87 -19.58 -6.10
N ALA A 295 7.89 -18.85 -5.64
CA ALA A 295 9.23 -19.36 -5.47
C ALA A 295 9.27 -20.58 -4.54
N GLN A 296 8.53 -20.56 -3.43
CA GLN A 296 8.47 -21.66 -2.48
C GLN A 296 7.71 -22.88 -3.07
N TYR A 297 6.56 -22.66 -3.72
CA TYR A 297 5.73 -23.77 -4.22
C TYR A 297 6.18 -24.36 -5.57
N ALA A 298 6.68 -23.51 -6.48
CA ALA A 298 7.02 -23.91 -7.84
C ALA A 298 8.51 -24.13 -8.05
N LEU A 299 9.38 -23.40 -7.34
CA LEU A 299 10.83 -23.49 -7.51
C LEU A 299 11.53 -24.20 -6.33
N GLY A 300 10.77 -24.65 -5.31
CA GLY A 300 11.32 -25.34 -4.15
C GLY A 300 12.24 -24.46 -3.28
N ALA A 301 12.07 -23.15 -3.34
CA ALA A 301 12.88 -22.21 -2.57
C ALA A 301 12.52 -22.26 -1.08
N SER A 302 13.50 -21.99 -0.19
CA SER A 302 13.20 -21.71 1.22
C SER A 302 12.48 -20.37 1.36
N ALA A 303 11.89 -20.09 2.52
CA ALA A 303 11.22 -18.82 2.79
C ALA A 303 12.20 -17.63 2.64
N LEU A 304 13.46 -17.79 3.07
CA LEU A 304 14.49 -16.78 2.89
C LEU A 304 14.79 -16.51 1.41
N LEU A 305 14.95 -17.56 0.60
CA LEU A 305 15.17 -17.39 -0.85
C LEU A 305 13.93 -16.82 -1.53
N GLY A 306 12.73 -17.19 -1.09
CA GLY A 306 11.48 -16.59 -1.53
C GLY A 306 11.44 -15.08 -1.23
N GLY A 307 11.79 -14.69 -0.02
CA GLY A 307 11.91 -13.27 0.35
C GLY A 307 12.96 -12.51 -0.47
N LEU A 308 14.09 -13.13 -0.78
CA LEU A 308 15.15 -12.55 -1.61
C LEU A 308 14.66 -12.20 -3.02
N THR A 309 13.65 -12.85 -3.57
CA THR A 309 13.13 -12.54 -4.92
C THR A 309 12.69 -11.09 -5.08
N ILE A 310 12.23 -10.43 -4.00
CA ILE A 310 11.70 -9.08 -4.05
C ILE A 310 12.67 -8.01 -3.51
N VAL A 311 13.73 -8.41 -2.81
CA VAL A 311 14.64 -7.49 -2.09
C VAL A 311 15.46 -6.60 -3.03
N PRO A 312 16.20 -7.12 -4.02
CA PRO A 312 17.00 -6.27 -4.91
C PRO A 312 16.16 -5.30 -5.72
N GLY A 313 14.98 -5.75 -6.18
CA GLY A 313 14.01 -4.89 -6.86
C GLY A 313 13.57 -3.72 -5.97
N SER A 314 13.24 -3.98 -4.70
CA SER A 314 12.83 -2.94 -3.76
C SER A 314 13.95 -1.94 -3.44
N ALA A 315 15.19 -2.41 -3.32
CA ALA A 315 16.35 -1.55 -3.08
C ALA A 315 16.64 -0.64 -4.29
N LEU A 316 16.69 -1.21 -5.50
CA LEU A 316 16.91 -0.47 -6.73
C LEU A 316 15.75 0.46 -7.06
N GLY A 317 14.51 0.05 -6.77
CA GLY A 317 13.31 0.88 -6.92
C GLY A 317 13.39 2.16 -6.12
N SER A 318 13.88 2.11 -4.88
CA SER A 318 14.06 3.31 -4.06
C SER A 318 15.02 4.34 -4.70
N VAL A 319 16.08 3.86 -5.36
CA VAL A 319 16.99 4.73 -6.13
C VAL A 319 16.30 5.24 -7.40
N ALA A 320 15.58 4.36 -8.09
CA ALA A 320 14.85 4.66 -9.31
C ALA A 320 13.80 5.76 -9.12
N SER A 321 13.10 5.77 -7.97
CA SER A 321 12.14 6.81 -7.58
C SER A 321 12.77 8.21 -7.60
N VAL A 322 13.99 8.37 -7.05
CA VAL A 322 14.70 9.66 -7.05
C VAL A 322 15.10 10.08 -8.48
N VAL A 323 15.55 9.11 -9.29
CA VAL A 323 15.91 9.36 -10.69
C VAL A 323 14.68 9.79 -11.50
N ALA A 324 13.57 9.08 -11.32
CA ALA A 324 12.30 9.37 -11.98
C ALA A 324 11.75 10.75 -11.65
N GLY A 325 11.80 11.15 -10.36
CA GLY A 325 11.40 12.49 -9.92
C GLY A 325 12.25 13.59 -10.56
N LYS A 326 13.58 13.46 -10.53
CA LYS A 326 14.49 14.40 -11.20
C LYS A 326 14.27 14.47 -12.71
N TRP A 327 13.88 13.37 -13.33
CA TRP A 327 13.55 13.35 -14.75
C TRP A 327 12.22 14.06 -15.01
N ALA A 328 11.22 13.85 -14.18
CA ALA A 328 9.95 14.55 -14.25
C ALA A 328 10.11 16.07 -14.13
N ASP A 329 10.94 16.53 -13.19
CA ASP A 329 11.24 17.97 -13.02
C ASP A 329 11.84 18.62 -14.29
N ARG A 330 12.59 17.85 -15.09
CA ARG A 330 13.27 18.38 -16.31
C ARG A 330 12.44 18.25 -17.59
N SER A 331 11.62 17.20 -17.70
CA SER A 331 10.98 16.84 -18.97
C SER A 331 9.46 16.67 -18.89
N GLY A 332 8.86 16.99 -17.72
CA GLY A 332 7.45 16.74 -17.43
C GLY A 332 7.19 15.30 -17.02
N PHE A 333 6.03 15.08 -16.40
CA PHE A 333 5.66 13.79 -15.78
C PHE A 333 5.37 12.68 -16.79
N GLY A 334 4.88 13.01 -17.97
CA GLY A 334 4.42 12.02 -18.96
C GLY A 334 5.51 11.03 -19.39
N LYS A 335 6.74 11.50 -19.66
CA LYS A 335 7.85 10.62 -20.10
C LYS A 335 8.25 9.59 -19.04
N PRO A 336 8.53 9.95 -17.77
CA PRO A 336 8.84 8.98 -16.73
C PRO A 336 7.70 7.97 -16.51
N ILE A 337 6.43 8.42 -16.53
CA ILE A 337 5.27 7.55 -16.34
C ILE A 337 5.21 6.49 -17.46
N VAL A 338 5.30 6.88 -18.73
CA VAL A 338 5.28 5.94 -19.86
C VAL A 338 6.47 4.97 -19.79
N THR A 339 7.67 5.49 -19.51
CA THR A 339 8.87 4.61 -19.39
C THR A 339 8.69 3.60 -18.25
N GLY A 340 8.15 4.04 -17.11
CA GLY A 340 7.89 3.16 -15.97
C GLY A 340 6.86 2.07 -16.28
N THR A 341 5.77 2.40 -16.98
CA THR A 341 4.77 1.40 -17.38
C THR A 341 5.32 0.38 -18.36
N VAL A 342 6.17 0.81 -19.32
CA VAL A 342 6.85 -0.10 -20.26
C VAL A 342 7.83 -1.02 -19.51
N LEU A 343 8.63 -0.50 -18.56
CA LEU A 343 9.51 -1.33 -17.74
C LEU A 343 8.73 -2.37 -16.92
N THR A 344 7.60 -1.97 -16.33
CA THR A 344 6.70 -2.89 -15.62
C THR A 344 6.19 -3.99 -16.55
N LEU A 345 5.77 -3.64 -17.76
CA LEU A 345 5.33 -4.59 -18.77
C LEU A 345 6.45 -5.55 -19.18
N ILE A 346 7.67 -5.05 -19.42
CA ILE A 346 8.82 -5.89 -19.73
C ILE A 346 9.05 -6.91 -18.62
N GLY A 347 9.06 -6.47 -17.34
CA GLY A 347 9.23 -7.38 -16.21
C GLY A 347 8.15 -8.45 -16.14
N THR A 348 6.87 -8.06 -16.18
CA THR A 348 5.73 -8.99 -16.06
C THR A 348 5.60 -9.91 -17.27
N ALA A 349 5.76 -9.41 -18.50
CA ALA A 349 5.69 -10.21 -19.72
C ALA A 349 6.86 -11.21 -19.81
N SER A 350 8.08 -10.79 -19.44
CA SER A 350 9.23 -11.69 -19.43
C SER A 350 9.07 -12.87 -18.49
N VAL A 351 8.44 -12.67 -17.33
CA VAL A 351 8.13 -13.77 -16.41
C VAL A 351 7.15 -14.76 -17.03
N VAL A 352 6.13 -14.28 -17.78
CA VAL A 352 5.18 -15.17 -18.49
C VAL A 352 5.88 -15.98 -19.56
N LEU A 353 6.73 -15.33 -20.38
CA LEU A 353 7.43 -15.97 -21.50
C LEU A 353 8.47 -16.98 -21.06
N LEU A 354 9.21 -16.65 -20.00
CA LEU A 354 10.33 -17.47 -19.50
C LEU A 354 9.90 -18.43 -18.38
N GLN A 355 8.61 -18.54 -18.08
CA GLN A 355 8.11 -19.36 -16.98
C GLN A 355 8.64 -20.80 -16.99
N PRO A 356 8.77 -21.52 -18.11
CA PRO A 356 9.27 -22.89 -18.10
C PRO A 356 10.74 -23.04 -17.66
N SER A 357 11.53 -21.97 -17.81
CA SER A 357 12.96 -21.91 -17.45
C SER A 357 13.25 -21.06 -16.21
N LEU A 358 12.19 -20.66 -15.45
CA LEU A 358 12.36 -19.82 -14.28
C LEU A 358 13.19 -20.51 -13.19
N THR A 359 14.21 -19.82 -12.75
CA THR A 359 14.92 -20.08 -11.50
C THR A 359 14.65 -18.94 -10.52
N VAL A 360 14.96 -19.13 -9.25
CA VAL A 360 14.84 -18.07 -8.24
C VAL A 360 15.63 -16.83 -8.64
N TRP A 361 16.83 -17.00 -9.19
CA TRP A 361 17.69 -15.89 -9.61
C TRP A 361 17.15 -15.14 -10.83
N LEU A 362 16.58 -15.87 -11.80
CA LEU A 362 15.96 -15.26 -12.97
C LEU A 362 14.69 -14.50 -12.56
N LEU A 363 13.88 -15.08 -11.68
CA LEU A 363 12.69 -14.41 -11.13
C LEU A 363 13.05 -13.11 -10.42
N LEU A 364 14.09 -13.11 -9.59
CA LEU A 364 14.65 -11.93 -8.93
C LEU A 364 15.08 -10.87 -9.95
N ALA A 365 15.81 -11.26 -11.00
CA ALA A 365 16.29 -10.33 -12.02
C ALA A 365 15.12 -9.69 -12.80
N LEU A 366 14.11 -10.47 -13.17
CA LEU A 366 12.94 -9.97 -13.89
C LEU A 366 12.05 -9.06 -13.00
N TYR A 367 11.96 -9.35 -11.71
CA TYR A 367 11.25 -8.49 -10.78
C TYR A 367 11.87 -7.10 -10.64
N ILE A 368 13.18 -6.94 -10.84
CA ILE A 368 13.85 -5.63 -10.82
C ILE A 368 13.20 -4.69 -11.86
N PHE A 369 12.96 -5.16 -13.08
CA PHE A 369 12.32 -4.34 -14.12
C PHE A 369 10.92 -3.90 -13.72
N GLN A 370 10.12 -4.82 -13.20
CA GLN A 370 8.76 -4.53 -12.74
C GLN A 370 8.78 -3.51 -11.59
N ARG A 371 9.68 -3.68 -10.62
CA ARG A 371 9.74 -2.83 -9.44
C ARG A 371 10.28 -1.44 -9.74
N VAL A 372 11.35 -1.33 -10.53
CA VAL A 372 11.87 -0.05 -11.02
C VAL A 372 10.80 0.69 -11.81
N GLY A 373 10.10 -0.03 -12.70
CA GLY A 373 8.99 0.54 -13.47
C GLY A 373 7.89 1.11 -12.57
N PHE A 374 7.49 0.39 -11.54
CA PHE A 374 6.52 0.86 -10.55
C PHE A 374 6.95 2.17 -9.88
N ASP A 375 8.20 2.26 -9.42
CA ASP A 375 8.70 3.44 -8.72
C ASP A 375 8.80 4.68 -9.64
N PHE A 376 8.93 4.47 -10.97
CA PHE A 376 8.82 5.52 -11.97
C PHE A 376 7.37 6.02 -12.14
N VAL A 377 6.40 5.12 -12.02
CA VAL A 377 4.97 5.43 -12.23
C VAL A 377 4.34 6.06 -11.00
N TYR A 378 4.49 5.40 -9.85
CA TYR A 378 3.67 5.64 -8.66
C TYR A 378 3.68 7.10 -8.22
N GLN A 379 4.84 7.62 -7.85
CA GLN A 379 4.94 8.98 -7.32
C GLN A 379 4.73 10.05 -8.39
N ASN A 380 5.18 9.80 -9.62
CA ASN A 380 5.04 10.75 -10.72
C ASN A 380 3.58 10.89 -11.18
N THR A 381 2.79 9.81 -11.14
CA THR A 381 1.36 9.86 -11.47
C THR A 381 0.56 10.67 -10.44
N LEU A 382 0.84 10.48 -9.15
CA LEU A 382 0.23 11.28 -8.08
C LEU A 382 0.63 12.75 -8.20
N SER A 383 1.91 13.04 -8.41
CA SER A 383 2.41 14.40 -8.59
C SER A 383 1.78 15.06 -9.82
N HIS A 384 1.68 14.34 -10.93
CA HIS A 384 1.02 14.82 -12.15
C HIS A 384 -0.43 15.21 -11.89
N ALA A 385 -1.23 14.32 -11.30
CA ALA A 385 -2.63 14.60 -10.96
C ALA A 385 -2.76 15.81 -10.02
N SER A 386 -1.82 16.00 -9.08
CA SER A 386 -1.79 17.13 -8.16
C SER A 386 -1.45 18.46 -8.84
N HIS A 387 -0.69 18.43 -9.94
CA HIS A 387 -0.36 19.63 -10.72
C HIS A 387 -1.49 20.09 -11.65
N LEU A 388 -2.48 19.24 -11.94
CA LEU A 388 -3.63 19.56 -12.81
C LEU A 388 -4.76 20.31 -12.08
N VAL A 389 -4.64 20.50 -10.79
CA VAL A 389 -5.69 21.08 -9.93
C VAL A 389 -5.17 22.27 -9.13
N SER A 390 -6.11 23.05 -8.57
CA SER A 390 -5.78 24.15 -7.67
C SER A 390 -5.13 23.67 -6.36
N ALA A 391 -4.43 24.57 -5.65
CA ALA A 391 -3.80 24.24 -4.37
C ALA A 391 -4.79 23.69 -3.32
N ASP A 392 -6.02 24.19 -3.32
CA ASP A 392 -7.08 23.76 -2.41
C ASP A 392 -7.59 22.35 -2.73
N GLU A 393 -7.57 21.93 -4.00
CA GLU A 393 -8.02 20.62 -4.45
C GLU A 393 -6.91 19.56 -4.38
N THR A 394 -5.64 19.97 -4.25
CA THR A 394 -4.50 19.03 -4.13
C THR A 394 -4.65 18.10 -2.94
N ALA A 395 -5.27 18.56 -1.84
CA ALA A 395 -5.54 17.74 -0.68
C ALA A 395 -6.52 16.59 -1.00
N ASP A 396 -7.57 16.89 -1.80
CA ASP A 396 -8.55 15.91 -2.25
C ASP A 396 -7.92 14.87 -3.19
N VAL A 397 -7.08 15.31 -4.16
CA VAL A 397 -6.32 14.40 -5.03
C VAL A 397 -5.47 13.44 -4.21
N ASN A 398 -4.70 13.95 -3.24
CA ASN A 398 -3.86 13.10 -2.39
C ASN A 398 -4.70 12.10 -1.57
N ALA A 399 -5.84 12.52 -1.03
CA ALA A 399 -6.74 11.66 -0.26
C ALA A 399 -7.35 10.55 -1.14
N ILE A 400 -7.84 10.89 -2.34
CA ILE A 400 -8.39 9.95 -3.31
C ILE A 400 -7.31 8.93 -3.73
N PHE A 401 -6.13 9.37 -4.13
CA PHE A 401 -5.05 8.49 -4.56
C PHE A 401 -4.54 7.60 -3.41
N ASN A 402 -4.52 8.08 -2.17
CA ASN A 402 -4.20 7.25 -1.01
C ASN A 402 -5.21 6.11 -0.82
N VAL A 403 -6.51 6.39 -0.93
CA VAL A 403 -7.56 5.37 -0.87
C VAL A 403 -7.44 4.40 -2.04
N ILE A 404 -7.24 4.90 -3.25
CA ILE A 404 -7.00 4.08 -4.45
C ILE A 404 -5.78 3.17 -4.23
N GLY A 405 -4.66 3.68 -3.73
CA GLY A 405 -3.44 2.90 -3.50
C GLY A 405 -3.65 1.77 -2.50
N ASN A 406 -4.22 2.07 -1.33
CA ASN A 406 -4.48 1.03 -0.33
C ASN A 406 -5.44 -0.04 -0.85
N TYR A 407 -6.54 0.37 -1.51
CA TYR A 407 -7.51 -0.57 -2.03
C TYR A 407 -6.97 -1.41 -3.20
N SER A 408 -6.26 -0.79 -4.14
CA SER A 408 -5.65 -1.49 -5.26
C SER A 408 -4.60 -2.52 -4.83
N GLY A 409 -3.82 -2.20 -3.79
CA GLY A 409 -2.89 -3.16 -3.21
C GLY A 409 -3.59 -4.37 -2.58
N ALA A 410 -4.70 -4.14 -1.85
CA ALA A 410 -5.50 -5.21 -1.27
C ALA A 410 -6.07 -6.12 -2.36
N ILE A 411 -6.77 -5.57 -3.34
CA ILE A 411 -7.41 -6.33 -4.41
C ILE A 411 -6.39 -7.01 -5.34
N GLY A 412 -5.24 -6.35 -5.60
CA GLY A 412 -4.16 -6.91 -6.41
C GLY A 412 -3.54 -8.15 -5.79
N SER A 413 -3.24 -8.11 -4.48
CA SER A 413 -2.75 -9.29 -3.76
C SER A 413 -3.80 -10.40 -3.73
N GLY A 414 -5.06 -10.05 -3.51
CA GLY A 414 -6.19 -10.96 -3.53
C GLY A 414 -6.34 -11.68 -4.86
N ILE A 415 -6.38 -10.94 -5.97
CA ILE A 415 -6.55 -11.51 -7.31
C ILE A 415 -5.40 -12.47 -7.65
N LEU A 416 -4.13 -12.05 -7.47
CA LEU A 416 -3.00 -12.89 -7.88
C LEU A 416 -2.89 -14.17 -7.05
N LEU A 417 -3.12 -14.11 -5.74
CA LEU A 417 -3.12 -15.29 -4.88
C LEU A 417 -4.32 -16.21 -5.14
N SER A 418 -5.51 -15.64 -5.41
CA SER A 418 -6.71 -16.44 -5.79
C SER A 418 -6.52 -17.14 -7.13
N LEU A 419 -5.98 -16.45 -8.14
CA LEU A 419 -5.66 -17.07 -9.44
C LEU A 419 -4.62 -18.18 -9.30
N PHE A 420 -3.63 -17.98 -8.46
CA PHE A 420 -2.65 -19.02 -8.15
C PHE A 420 -3.30 -20.24 -7.48
N ALA A 421 -4.16 -20.02 -6.49
CA ALA A 421 -4.89 -21.09 -5.81
C ALA A 421 -5.84 -21.82 -6.76
N PHE A 422 -6.59 -21.08 -7.57
CA PHE A 422 -7.50 -21.62 -8.58
C PHE A 422 -6.77 -22.52 -9.58
N GLY A 423 -5.69 -22.03 -10.20
CA GLY A 423 -4.92 -22.82 -11.16
C GLY A 423 -4.30 -24.10 -10.55
N ARG A 424 -3.92 -24.04 -9.25
CA ARG A 424 -3.46 -25.22 -8.50
C ARG A 424 -4.56 -26.25 -8.27
N SER A 425 -5.79 -25.84 -8.01
CA SER A 425 -6.93 -26.75 -7.76
C SER A 425 -7.54 -27.30 -9.04
N ALA A 426 -7.56 -26.51 -10.13
CA ALA A 426 -8.12 -26.90 -11.41
C ALA A 426 -7.22 -27.87 -12.20
N THR A 427 -5.93 -28.00 -11.85
CA THR A 427 -4.98 -28.81 -12.60
C THR A 427 -4.82 -30.20 -11.98
N PHE A 428 -4.93 -31.25 -12.82
CA PHE A 428 -4.58 -32.61 -12.42
C PHE A 428 -3.07 -32.84 -12.61
N GLY A 429 -2.45 -33.58 -11.70
CA GLY A 429 -1.03 -33.95 -11.80
C GLY A 429 -0.21 -33.64 -10.55
N SER A 430 1.11 -33.54 -10.73
CA SER A 430 2.04 -33.29 -9.65
C SER A 430 1.86 -31.91 -8.99
N ALA A 431 2.29 -31.76 -7.74
CA ALA A 431 2.27 -30.49 -7.03
C ALA A 431 2.99 -29.38 -7.81
N LEU A 432 4.06 -29.72 -8.52
CA LEU A 432 4.82 -28.82 -9.37
C LEU A 432 3.99 -28.35 -10.58
N ALA A 433 3.34 -29.26 -11.32
CA ALA A 433 2.49 -28.90 -12.44
C ALA A 433 1.34 -27.96 -12.02
N LYS A 434 0.74 -28.23 -10.86
CA LYS A 434 -0.27 -27.40 -10.24
C LYS A 434 0.23 -25.98 -9.94
N ALA A 435 1.43 -25.88 -9.36
CA ALA A 435 2.05 -24.59 -9.04
C ALA A 435 2.42 -23.80 -10.31
N PHE A 436 2.90 -24.47 -11.36
CA PHE A 436 3.17 -23.84 -12.65
C PHE A 436 1.93 -23.28 -13.30
N THR A 437 0.82 -24.03 -13.34
CA THR A 437 -0.43 -23.58 -13.95
C THR A 437 -1.02 -22.39 -13.17
N GLY A 438 -1.08 -22.47 -11.86
CA GLY A 438 -1.53 -21.36 -11.01
C GLY A 438 -0.63 -20.12 -11.17
N GLY A 439 0.67 -20.33 -11.22
CA GLY A 439 1.64 -19.25 -11.47
C GLY A 439 1.42 -18.57 -12.81
N ARG A 440 1.15 -19.35 -13.88
CA ARG A 440 0.91 -18.82 -15.21
C ARG A 440 -0.32 -17.90 -15.25
N LEU A 441 -1.40 -18.27 -14.60
CA LEU A 441 -2.62 -17.45 -14.52
C LEU A 441 -2.34 -16.11 -13.82
N ALA A 442 -1.65 -16.14 -12.69
CA ALA A 442 -1.30 -14.92 -11.96
C ALA A 442 -0.35 -14.00 -12.76
N PHE A 443 0.68 -14.56 -13.40
CA PHE A 443 1.61 -13.79 -14.23
C PHE A 443 0.93 -13.17 -15.45
N VAL A 444 0.05 -13.92 -16.15
CA VAL A 444 -0.71 -13.41 -17.29
C VAL A 444 -1.62 -12.26 -16.85
N CYS A 445 -2.31 -12.39 -15.71
CA CYS A 445 -3.13 -11.31 -15.17
C CYS A 445 -2.29 -10.04 -14.92
N GLY A 446 -1.11 -10.17 -14.28
CA GLY A 446 -0.19 -9.05 -14.08
C GLY A 446 0.31 -8.42 -15.38
N ALA A 447 0.59 -9.23 -16.40
CA ALA A 447 1.01 -8.74 -17.72
C ALA A 447 -0.13 -7.99 -18.44
N VAL A 448 -1.37 -8.50 -18.40
CA VAL A 448 -2.55 -7.83 -18.96
C VAL A 448 -2.78 -6.48 -18.27
N ALA A 449 -2.72 -6.44 -16.95
CA ALA A 449 -2.82 -5.18 -16.19
C ALA A 449 -1.72 -4.19 -16.61
N SER A 450 -0.50 -4.66 -16.85
CA SER A 450 0.61 -3.83 -17.31
C SER A 450 0.41 -3.30 -18.74
N VAL A 451 -0.23 -4.05 -19.63
CA VAL A 451 -0.62 -3.56 -20.98
C VAL A 451 -1.63 -2.43 -20.87
N ILE A 452 -2.66 -2.59 -20.05
CA ILE A 452 -3.65 -1.54 -19.81
C ILE A 452 -2.98 -0.29 -19.22
N MET A 453 -2.03 -0.46 -18.29
CA MET A 453 -1.23 0.61 -17.73
C MET A 453 -0.44 1.40 -18.79
N VAL A 454 0.17 0.71 -19.77
CA VAL A 454 0.87 1.37 -20.88
C VAL A 454 -0.10 2.20 -21.70
N ILE A 455 -1.26 1.65 -22.03
CA ILE A 455 -2.30 2.36 -22.81
C ILE A 455 -2.73 3.62 -22.06
N THR A 456 -3.10 3.52 -20.78
CA THR A 456 -3.56 4.67 -19.99
C THR A 456 -2.47 5.71 -19.77
N SER A 457 -1.21 5.31 -19.62
CA SER A 457 -0.09 6.23 -19.51
C SER A 457 0.20 7.01 -20.81
N ILE A 458 0.02 6.36 -21.96
CA ILE A 458 0.10 7.05 -23.27
C ILE A 458 -1.04 8.07 -23.39
N LEU A 459 -2.26 7.74 -22.94
CA LEU A 459 -3.38 8.66 -22.95
C LEU A 459 -3.12 9.89 -22.04
N ILE A 460 -2.51 9.73 -20.87
CA ILE A 460 -2.03 10.85 -20.04
C ILE A 460 -1.10 11.74 -20.85
N PHE A 461 -0.09 11.15 -21.51
CA PHE A 461 0.90 11.91 -22.27
C PHE A 461 0.31 12.66 -23.46
N VAL A 462 -0.71 12.10 -24.11
CA VAL A 462 -1.41 12.73 -25.23
C VAL A 462 -2.29 13.87 -24.75
N THR A 463 -3.05 13.67 -23.66
CA THR A 463 -3.91 14.73 -23.10
C THR A 463 -3.10 15.93 -22.62
N ASP A 464 -1.94 15.72 -22.00
CA ASP A 464 -1.04 16.81 -21.63
C ASP A 464 -0.57 17.66 -22.82
N LYS A 465 -0.20 16.99 -23.91
CA LYS A 465 0.24 17.71 -25.12
C LYS A 465 -0.87 18.54 -25.74
N LEU A 466 -2.10 18.06 -25.70
CA LEU A 466 -3.26 18.80 -26.23
C LEU A 466 -3.54 20.05 -25.40
N HIS A 467 -3.52 19.97 -24.07
CA HIS A 467 -3.69 21.15 -23.19
C HIS A 467 -2.61 22.21 -23.42
N VAL A 468 -1.35 21.81 -23.48
CA VAL A 468 -0.22 22.74 -23.73
C VAL A 468 -0.34 23.40 -25.11
N SER A 469 -0.88 22.71 -26.11
CA SER A 469 -1.10 23.28 -27.44
C SER A 469 -2.25 24.27 -27.46
N GLU A 470 -3.35 24.00 -26.76
CA GLU A 470 -4.49 24.91 -26.64
C GLU A 470 -4.15 26.21 -25.90
N GLU A 471 -3.39 26.11 -24.79
CA GLU A 471 -2.89 27.30 -24.08
C GLU A 471 -1.97 28.17 -24.96
N ARG A 472 -1.08 27.57 -25.75
CA ARG A 472 -0.23 28.31 -26.69
C ARG A 472 -1.02 29.03 -27.77
N ILE A 473 -2.07 28.43 -28.29
CA ILE A 473 -2.96 29.02 -29.29
C ILE A 473 -3.79 30.15 -28.65
N ALA A 474 -4.24 29.97 -27.41
CA ALA A 474 -5.00 31.01 -26.69
C ALA A 474 -4.15 32.26 -26.34
N VAL A 475 -2.85 32.06 -26.03
CA VAL A 475 -1.90 33.17 -25.75
C VAL A 475 -1.43 33.86 -27.04
N SER A 476 -1.54 33.17 -28.20
CA SER A 476 -1.16 33.77 -29.51
C SER A 476 -2.30 34.49 -30.22
N ARG A 477 -3.50 34.46 -29.68
CA ARG A 477 -4.68 35.26 -30.10
C ARG A 477 -4.91 36.40 -29.14
#